data_b93ab31c1fe37f4607c3c78b12405e41
#
_entry.id   b93ab31c1fe37f4607c3c78b12405e41
#
_cell.length_a   1.000
_cell.length_b   1.000
_cell.length_c   1.000
_cell.angle_alpha   90.00
_cell.angle_beta   90.00
_cell.angle_gamma   90.00
#
_symmetry.space_group_name_H-M   'P 1'
#
loop_
_entity.id
_entity.type
_entity.pdbx_description
1 polymer ?
#
loop_
_entity_poly.entity_id
_entity_poly.type
_entity_poly.pdbx_seq_one_letter_code
_entity_poly.pdbx_strand_id
1 'polypeptide(L)' 'MDSKQNILIVFGERVREIRKEKGLSQEELAHKADLHRTYIGMIERAEKNITLINIEKVAKALEVTVTDLFE' A
#
# COMPACT_ATOMS: atom_id res chain seq x y z
N MET A 1 -20.15 -3.98 -10.54
CA MET A 1 -18.94 -4.10 -9.74
C MET A 1 -18.98 -3.17 -8.54
N ASP A 2 -18.53 -3.67 -7.43
CA ASP A 2 -18.51 -2.93 -6.18
C ASP A 2 -17.40 -1.86 -6.21
N SER A 3 -17.76 -0.59 -6.02
CA SER A 3 -16.78 0.51 -6.03
C SER A 3 -15.73 0.36 -4.91
N LYS A 4 -16.12 -0.26 -3.79
CA LYS A 4 -15.19 -0.55 -2.70
C LYS A 4 -14.07 -1.47 -3.16
N GLN A 5 -14.39 -2.49 -3.96
CA GLN A 5 -13.38 -3.40 -4.50
C GLN A 5 -12.46 -2.67 -5.46
N ASN A 6 -13.03 -1.76 -6.27
CA ASN A 6 -12.23 -1.00 -7.22
C ASN A 6 -11.17 -0.16 -6.53
N ILE A 7 -11.52 0.53 -5.46
CA ILE A 7 -10.55 1.38 -4.76
C ILE A 7 -9.47 0.54 -4.08
N LEU A 8 -9.82 -0.64 -3.58
CA LEU A 8 -8.82 -1.53 -2.97
C LEU A 8 -7.84 -2.03 -4.02
N ILE A 9 -8.32 -2.36 -5.21
CA ILE A 9 -7.48 -2.83 -6.31
C ILE A 9 -6.54 -1.72 -6.76
N VAL A 10 -7.09 -0.52 -7.00
CA VAL A 10 -6.29 0.62 -7.44
C VAL A 10 -5.20 0.93 -6.43
N PHE A 11 -5.57 0.98 -5.16
CA PHE A 11 -4.63 1.30 -4.09
C PHE A 11 -3.53 0.23 -4.00
N GLY A 12 -3.92 -1.05 -4.00
CA GLY A 12 -2.97 -2.15 -3.88
C GLY A 12 -1.97 -2.20 -5.02
N GLU A 13 -2.47 -1.99 -6.25
CA GLU A 13 -1.61 -1.97 -7.43
C GLU A 13 -0.64 -0.80 -7.38
N ARG A 14 -1.13 0.35 -6.93
CA ARG A 14 -0.29 1.55 -6.85
C ARG A 14 0.81 1.39 -5.81
N VAL A 15 0.47 0.82 -4.65
CA VAL A 15 1.46 0.54 -3.61
C VAL A 15 2.56 -0.38 -4.16
N ARG A 16 2.15 -1.44 -4.83
CA ARG A 16 3.11 -2.39 -5.41
C ARG A 16 4.00 -1.72 -6.44
N GLU A 17 3.41 -0.92 -7.32
CA GLU A 17 4.13 -0.23 -8.38
C GLU A 17 5.21 0.70 -7.79
N ILE A 18 4.81 1.56 -6.84
CA ILE A 18 5.74 2.51 -6.23
C ILE A 18 6.80 1.76 -5.43
N ARG A 19 6.40 0.71 -4.70
CA ARG A 19 7.34 -0.10 -3.94
C ARG A 19 8.46 -0.64 -4.85
N LYS A 20 8.06 -1.18 -6.00
CA LYS A 20 9.04 -1.73 -6.95
C LYS A 20 9.91 -0.64 -7.56
N GLU A 21 9.33 0.53 -7.86
CA GLU A 21 10.11 1.67 -8.35
C GLU A 21 11.18 2.09 -7.36
N LYS A 22 10.87 1.98 -6.07
CA LYS A 22 11.81 2.35 -5.00
C LYS A 22 12.79 1.22 -4.69
N GLY A 23 12.65 0.08 -5.34
CA GLY A 23 13.55 -1.06 -5.13
C GLY A 23 13.35 -1.76 -3.80
N LEU A 24 12.14 -1.69 -3.23
CA LEU A 24 11.86 -2.29 -1.93
C LEU A 24 11.14 -3.63 -2.07
N SER A 25 11.50 -4.58 -1.20
CA SER A 25 10.73 -5.80 -1.03
C SER A 25 9.49 -5.49 -0.17
N GLN A 26 8.53 -6.41 -0.14
CA GLN A 26 7.37 -6.26 0.76
C GLN A 26 7.83 -6.17 2.22
N GLU A 27 8.83 -6.98 2.58
CA GLU A 27 9.36 -6.98 3.95
C GLU A 27 10.01 -5.64 4.29
N GLU A 28 10.77 -5.09 3.35
CA GLU A 28 11.43 -3.80 3.55
C GLU A 28 10.41 -2.67 3.71
N LEU A 29 9.37 -2.67 2.88
CA LEU A 29 8.30 -1.67 3.00
C LEU A 29 7.59 -1.81 4.34
N ALA A 30 7.28 -3.04 4.73
CA ALA A 30 6.61 -3.29 6.01
C ALA A 30 7.44 -2.76 7.17
N HIS A 31 8.73 -3.01 7.16
CA HIS A 31 9.63 -2.53 8.20
C HIS A 31 9.62 -1.00 8.27
N LYS A 32 9.71 -0.34 7.11
CA LYS A 32 9.69 1.13 7.05
C LYS A 32 8.35 1.70 7.52
N ALA A 33 7.26 0.98 7.25
CA ALA A 33 5.91 1.43 7.59
C ALA A 33 5.49 1.02 9.01
N ASP A 34 6.32 0.25 9.70
CA ASP A 34 5.99 -0.30 11.02
C ASP A 34 4.73 -1.15 10.94
N LEU A 35 4.68 -2.02 9.93
CA LEU A 35 3.58 -2.95 9.68
C LEU A 35 4.17 -4.33 9.44
N HIS A 36 3.34 -5.36 9.57
CA HIS A 36 3.77 -6.72 9.28
C HIS A 36 3.79 -6.95 7.77
N ARG A 37 4.77 -7.74 7.29
CA ARG A 37 4.89 -8.00 5.85
C ARG A 37 3.65 -8.69 5.27
N THR A 38 3.01 -9.55 6.07
CA THR A 38 1.78 -10.21 5.64
C THR A 38 0.70 -9.18 5.31
N TYR A 39 0.62 -8.11 6.11
CA TYR A 39 -0.34 -7.05 5.89
C TYR A 39 -0.06 -6.31 4.57
N ILE A 40 1.22 -6.04 4.29
CA ILE A 40 1.60 -5.40 3.01
C ILE A 40 1.17 -6.28 1.84
N GLY A 41 1.42 -7.60 1.92
CA GLY A 41 0.98 -8.53 0.87
C GLY A 41 -0.53 -8.50 0.67
N MET A 42 -1.29 -8.45 1.75
CA MET A 42 -2.76 -8.38 1.67
C MET A 42 -3.23 -7.08 1.04
N ILE A 43 -2.56 -5.96 1.36
CA ILE A 43 -2.86 -4.67 0.74
C ILE A 43 -2.67 -4.76 -0.78
N GLU A 44 -1.53 -5.29 -1.21
CA GLU A 44 -1.19 -5.34 -2.64
C GLU A 44 -2.12 -6.27 -3.41
N ARG A 45 -2.69 -7.28 -2.75
CA ARG A 45 -3.64 -8.19 -3.38
C ARG A 45 -5.10 -7.73 -3.22
N ALA A 46 -5.30 -6.54 -2.65
CA ALA A 46 -6.63 -5.99 -2.40
C ALA A 46 -7.47 -6.86 -1.48
N GLU A 47 -6.83 -7.54 -0.54
CA GLU A 47 -7.49 -8.44 0.40
C GLU A 47 -7.77 -7.79 1.76
N LYS A 48 -7.37 -6.53 1.93
CA LYS A 48 -7.49 -5.86 3.21
C LYS A 48 -8.03 -4.46 3.04
N ASN A 49 -9.03 -4.13 3.86
CA ASN A 49 -9.57 -2.77 3.90
C ASN A 49 -8.69 -1.98 4.87
N ILE A 50 -7.78 -1.21 4.32
CA ILE A 50 -6.74 -0.53 5.08
C ILE A 50 -7.28 0.72 5.80
N THR A 51 -6.82 0.97 7.02
CA THR A 51 -7.23 2.16 7.78
C THR A 51 -6.49 3.40 7.28
N LEU A 52 -7.06 4.58 7.56
CA LEU A 52 -6.40 5.85 7.21
C LEU A 52 -5.03 5.97 7.85
N ILE A 53 -4.89 5.52 9.10
CA ILE A 53 -3.60 5.58 9.79
C ILE A 53 -2.57 4.73 9.05
N ASN A 54 -2.97 3.54 8.61
CA ASN A 54 -2.03 2.66 7.90
C ASN A 54 -1.74 3.15 6.48
N ILE A 55 -2.71 3.80 5.82
CA ILE A 55 -2.47 4.45 4.54
C ILE A 55 -1.37 5.49 4.69
N GLU A 56 -1.45 6.30 5.75
CA GLU A 56 -0.43 7.32 6.01
C GLU A 56 0.93 6.69 6.27
N LYS A 57 0.97 5.60 7.05
CA LYS A 57 2.23 4.89 7.32
C LYS A 57 2.88 4.40 6.04
N VAL A 58 2.07 3.83 5.13
CA VAL A 58 2.57 3.33 3.85
C VAL A 58 3.09 4.48 2.98
N ALA A 59 2.33 5.57 2.92
CA ALA A 59 2.73 6.73 2.12
C ALA A 59 4.08 7.28 2.61
N LYS A 60 4.23 7.44 3.91
CA LYS A 60 5.49 7.95 4.49
C LYS A 60 6.64 6.99 4.22
N ALA A 61 6.40 5.70 4.36
CA ALA A 61 7.43 4.69 4.11
C ALA A 61 7.89 4.72 2.65
N LEU A 62 6.98 4.99 1.73
CA LEU A 62 7.28 5.09 0.30
C LEU A 62 7.77 6.49 -0.09
N GLU A 63 7.73 7.45 0.84
CA GLU A 63 8.15 8.84 0.61
C GLU A 63 7.31 9.51 -0.48
N VAL A 64 6.01 9.26 -0.43
CA VAL A 64 5.04 9.87 -1.34
C VAL A 64 3.88 10.44 -0.54
N THR A 65 3.02 11.22 -1.20
CA THR A 65 1.81 11.72 -0.56
C THR A 65 0.73 10.64 -0.60
N VAL A 66 -0.26 10.77 0.30
CA VAL A 66 -1.41 9.86 0.28
C VAL A 66 -2.10 9.91 -1.08
N THR A 67 -2.19 11.10 -1.67
CA THR A 67 -2.82 11.29 -2.98
C THR A 67 -2.13 10.45 -4.07
N ASP A 68 -0.81 10.37 -4.02
CA ASP A 68 -0.04 9.58 -4.99
C ASP A 68 -0.45 8.11 -5.02
N LEU A 69 -0.99 7.60 -3.91
CA LEU A 69 -1.38 6.20 -3.80
C LEU A 69 -2.72 5.91 -4.48
N PHE A 70 -3.43 6.94 -4.95
CA PHE A 70 -4.74 6.78 -5.58
C PHE A 70 -4.77 7.29 -7.02
N GLU A 71 -3.62 7.58 -7.59
CA GLU A 71 -3.55 8.09 -8.97
C GLU A 71 -3.24 7.02 -10.00
#